data_4dc0e4fa41fb01affe004a51311fd401
#
_entry.id   4dc0e4fa41fb01affe004a51311fd401
#
_cell.length_a   1.000
_cell.length_b   1.000
_cell.length_c   1.000
_cell.angle_alpha   90.00
_cell.angle_beta   90.00
_cell.angle_gamma   90.00
#
_symmetry.space_group_name_H-M   'P 1'
#
loop_
_entity.id
_entity.type
_entity.pdbx_description
1 polymer ?
#
loop_
_entity_poly.entity_id
_entity_poly.type
_entity_poly.pdbx_seq_one_letter_code
_entity_poly.pdbx_strand_id
1 'polypeptide(L)'
;MLRTLAKGERWASVTERVLEAGSAVNAWQEKTADALLPDPQLDAALEGAKSDVRAWGEAGWRMVGILDDIYPARLREIHQAPPFLFASGDLRAHDPAIAVVGSRNASARGLDIAASIATTLVSEGVTVLSGLAAGIDAAAHTAALAAGGRTVAIIGTGISRQYPAANRELQYEIESRGLVLSQFWPEAPPQKHSFIMRNAVMSGYGRATIVVEAGEQSGARAQARLAVEHGRPVILTEQVVNANDWARKLVKRPGVHVATGIDEALAIVRDVLNREHAVGQLLDDLVGIGL
;
A
#
# COMPACT_ATOMS: atom_id res chain seq x y z
N MET A 1 -9.64 -8.67 -19.45
CA MET A 1 -10.51 -7.57 -18.97
C MET A 1 -9.79 -6.24 -18.83
N LEU A 2 -8.79 -6.06 -17.94
CA LEU A 2 -8.13 -4.75 -17.72
C LEU A 2 -7.36 -4.19 -18.91
N ARG A 3 -6.79 -5.04 -19.76
CA ARG A 3 -6.14 -4.63 -21.03
C ARG A 3 -7.14 -4.22 -22.12
N THR A 4 -8.41 -4.61 -21.97
CA THR A 4 -9.48 -4.36 -22.93
C THR A 4 -10.54 -3.41 -22.37
N LEU A 5 -10.15 -2.55 -21.39
CA LEU A 5 -11.03 -1.53 -20.84
C LEU A 5 -11.51 -0.57 -21.93
N ALA A 6 -12.80 -0.30 -21.95
CA ALA A 6 -13.35 0.74 -22.78
C ALA A 6 -12.82 2.12 -22.36
N LYS A 7 -12.77 3.07 -23.31
CA LYS A 7 -12.34 4.44 -23.02
C LYS A 7 -13.22 5.05 -21.92
N GLY A 8 -12.60 5.39 -20.77
CA GLY A 8 -13.29 5.97 -19.60
C GLY A 8 -13.69 4.95 -18.53
N GLU A 9 -13.56 3.64 -18.75
CA GLU A 9 -13.79 2.62 -17.74
C GLU A 9 -12.66 2.66 -16.68
N ARG A 10 -13.05 2.64 -15.38
CA ARG A 10 -12.11 2.74 -14.26
C ARG A 10 -11.79 1.37 -13.68
N TRP A 11 -10.60 1.22 -13.08
CA TRP A 11 -10.22 -0.02 -12.38
C TRP A 11 -11.19 -0.35 -11.24
N ALA A 12 -11.72 0.63 -10.54
CA ALA A 12 -12.73 0.42 -9.50
C ALA A 12 -13.96 -0.33 -10.03
N SER A 13 -14.46 0.03 -11.23
CA SER A 13 -15.58 -0.68 -11.86
C SER A 13 -15.25 -2.13 -12.21
N VAL A 14 -14.00 -2.43 -12.48
CA VAL A 14 -13.55 -3.82 -12.70
C VAL A 14 -13.51 -4.57 -11.37
N THR A 15 -13.02 -3.93 -10.31
CA THR A 15 -13.00 -4.49 -8.96
C THR A 15 -14.42 -4.85 -8.51
N GLU A 16 -15.36 -3.93 -8.63
CA GLU A 16 -16.79 -4.15 -8.28
C GLU A 16 -17.36 -5.35 -9.02
N ARG A 17 -17.22 -5.41 -10.35
CA ARG A 17 -17.71 -6.55 -11.15
C ARG A 17 -17.07 -7.88 -10.78
N VAL A 18 -15.77 -7.90 -10.49
CA VAL A 18 -15.08 -9.12 -10.06
C VAL A 18 -15.59 -9.60 -8.72
N LEU A 19 -15.85 -8.68 -7.79
CA LEU A 19 -16.43 -8.98 -6.48
C LEU A 19 -17.88 -9.49 -6.60
N GLU A 20 -18.71 -8.86 -7.42
CA GLU A 20 -20.10 -9.26 -7.69
C GLU A 20 -20.19 -10.64 -8.35
N ALA A 21 -19.35 -10.90 -9.35
CA ALA A 21 -19.33 -12.16 -10.06
C ALA A 21 -18.65 -13.32 -9.28
N GLY A 22 -17.97 -13.01 -8.16
CA GLY A 22 -17.21 -13.96 -7.37
C GLY A 22 -16.02 -14.62 -8.11
N SER A 23 -15.75 -14.20 -9.34
CA SER A 23 -14.68 -14.72 -10.21
C SER A 23 -14.34 -13.73 -11.32
N ALA A 24 -13.05 -13.52 -11.58
CA ALA A 24 -12.61 -12.71 -12.71
C ALA A 24 -12.98 -13.35 -14.07
N VAL A 25 -13.06 -14.68 -14.12
CA VAL A 25 -13.48 -15.42 -15.34
C VAL A 25 -14.97 -15.22 -15.58
N ASN A 26 -15.81 -15.36 -14.55
CA ASN A 26 -17.24 -15.11 -14.66
C ASN A 26 -17.52 -13.66 -15.09
N ALA A 27 -16.90 -12.69 -14.42
CA ALA A 27 -16.99 -11.27 -14.80
C ALA A 27 -16.56 -10.99 -16.25
N TRP A 28 -15.60 -11.76 -16.76
CA TRP A 28 -15.18 -11.69 -18.16
C TRP A 28 -16.23 -12.30 -19.09
N GLN A 29 -16.76 -13.48 -18.75
CA GLN A 29 -17.80 -14.16 -19.53
C GLN A 29 -19.10 -13.34 -19.59
N GLU A 30 -19.55 -12.78 -18.48
CA GLU A 30 -20.72 -11.89 -18.45
C GLU A 30 -20.55 -10.68 -19.36
N LYS A 31 -19.35 -10.03 -19.32
CA LYS A 31 -19.03 -8.91 -20.21
C LYS A 31 -19.06 -9.28 -21.69
N THR A 32 -18.82 -10.54 -22.01
CA THR A 32 -18.71 -11.06 -23.39
C THR A 32 -19.91 -11.85 -23.85
N ALA A 33 -20.87 -12.15 -22.95
CA ALA A 33 -22.06 -12.94 -23.23
C ALA A 33 -23.04 -12.27 -24.23
N ASP A 34 -23.00 -10.95 -24.36
CA ASP A 34 -23.78 -10.20 -25.34
C ASP A 34 -23.25 -10.30 -26.79
N ALA A 35 -22.10 -10.94 -26.99
CA ALA A 35 -21.57 -11.20 -28.32
C ALA A 35 -22.31 -12.40 -28.92
N LEU A 36 -23.17 -12.15 -29.93
CA LEU A 36 -23.99 -13.13 -30.64
C LEU A 36 -23.17 -14.24 -31.37
N LEU A 37 -21.86 -14.08 -31.47
CA LEU A 37 -20.94 -15.05 -32.13
C LEU A 37 -19.66 -15.20 -31.28
N PRO A 38 -19.03 -16.41 -31.28
CA PRO A 38 -17.70 -16.57 -30.70
C PRO A 38 -16.74 -15.57 -31.31
N ASP A 39 -16.08 -14.78 -30.45
CA ASP A 39 -15.08 -13.79 -30.88
C ASP A 39 -13.67 -14.42 -30.70
N PRO A 40 -13.00 -14.81 -31.81
CA PRO A 40 -11.65 -15.38 -31.72
C PRO A 40 -10.63 -14.46 -31.02
N GLN A 41 -10.89 -13.13 -30.98
CA GLN A 41 -10.04 -12.19 -30.27
C GLN A 41 -10.14 -12.36 -28.76
N LEU A 42 -11.28 -12.83 -28.25
CA LEU A 42 -11.48 -13.08 -26.81
C LEU A 42 -10.70 -14.30 -26.36
N ASP A 43 -10.70 -15.37 -27.13
CA ASP A 43 -9.92 -16.57 -26.83
C ASP A 43 -8.42 -16.28 -26.91
N ALA A 44 -7.98 -15.53 -27.91
CA ALA A 44 -6.59 -15.11 -28.06
C ALA A 44 -6.17 -14.19 -26.86
N ALA A 45 -7.06 -13.29 -26.41
CA ALA A 45 -6.80 -12.44 -25.25
C ALA A 45 -6.67 -13.23 -23.94
N LEU A 46 -7.47 -14.30 -23.77
CA LEU A 46 -7.40 -15.18 -22.60
C LEU A 46 -6.09 -15.99 -22.60
N GLU A 47 -5.73 -16.59 -23.74
CA GLU A 47 -4.47 -17.31 -23.85
C GLU A 47 -3.25 -16.41 -23.68
N GLY A 48 -3.29 -15.18 -24.22
CA GLY A 48 -2.28 -14.17 -23.98
C GLY A 48 -2.15 -13.83 -22.48
N ALA A 49 -3.27 -13.66 -21.77
CA ALA A 49 -3.26 -13.42 -20.34
C ALA A 49 -2.66 -14.58 -19.52
N LYS A 50 -2.98 -15.84 -19.91
CA LYS A 50 -2.38 -17.02 -19.27
C LYS A 50 -0.87 -17.08 -19.48
N SER A 51 -0.41 -16.76 -20.70
CA SER A 51 1.02 -16.69 -21.02
C SER A 51 1.73 -15.62 -20.20
N ASP A 52 1.13 -14.42 -20.08
CA ASP A 52 1.68 -13.34 -19.27
C ASP A 52 1.82 -13.72 -17.79
N VAL A 53 0.76 -14.29 -17.19
CA VAL A 53 0.78 -14.72 -15.77
C VAL A 53 1.88 -15.76 -15.53
N ARG A 54 2.09 -16.69 -16.48
CA ARG A 54 3.17 -17.67 -16.38
C ARG A 54 4.54 -17.01 -16.46
N ALA A 55 4.76 -16.11 -17.42
CA ALA A 55 6.01 -15.39 -17.60
C ALA A 55 6.34 -14.51 -16.35
N TRP A 56 5.34 -13.88 -15.73
CA TRP A 56 5.53 -13.13 -14.49
C TRP A 56 5.93 -14.03 -13.33
N GLY A 57 5.31 -15.22 -13.21
CA GLY A 57 5.70 -16.23 -12.23
C GLY A 57 7.13 -16.70 -12.40
N GLU A 58 7.57 -16.97 -13.63
CA GLU A 58 8.96 -17.34 -13.98
C GLU A 58 9.96 -16.20 -13.65
N ALA A 59 9.52 -14.94 -13.77
CA ALA A 59 10.29 -13.77 -13.36
C ALA A 59 10.33 -13.54 -11.82
N GLY A 60 9.66 -14.39 -11.03
CA GLY A 60 9.59 -14.29 -9.57
C GLY A 60 8.52 -13.31 -9.06
N TRP A 61 7.64 -12.82 -9.94
CA TRP A 61 6.55 -11.93 -9.53
C TRP A 61 5.23 -12.68 -9.41
N ARG A 62 4.61 -12.57 -8.24
CA ARG A 62 3.30 -13.16 -8.01
C ARG A 62 2.20 -12.14 -8.30
N MET A 63 1.32 -12.45 -9.25
CA MET A 63 0.07 -11.71 -9.41
C MET A 63 -0.98 -12.25 -8.43
N VAL A 64 -1.61 -11.35 -7.68
CA VAL A 64 -2.62 -11.68 -6.66
C VAL A 64 -3.87 -10.88 -6.92
N GLY A 65 -5.00 -11.56 -7.09
CA GLY A 65 -6.32 -10.95 -7.29
C GLY A 65 -7.02 -10.58 -5.98
N ILE A 66 -7.97 -9.66 -6.05
CA ILE A 66 -8.70 -9.20 -4.86
C ILE A 66 -9.51 -10.30 -4.17
N LEU A 67 -9.84 -11.39 -4.87
CA LEU A 67 -10.55 -12.56 -4.34
C LEU A 67 -9.63 -13.60 -3.70
N ASP A 68 -8.31 -13.51 -3.91
CA ASP A 68 -7.37 -14.47 -3.36
C ASP A 68 -7.23 -14.29 -1.84
N ASP A 69 -7.24 -15.35 -1.06
CA ASP A 69 -7.13 -15.30 0.40
C ASP A 69 -5.88 -14.56 0.89
N ILE A 70 -4.79 -14.65 0.12
CA ILE A 70 -3.53 -13.98 0.44
C ILE A 70 -3.52 -12.48 0.09
N TYR A 71 -4.56 -11.96 -0.58
CA TYR A 71 -4.67 -10.53 -0.84
C TYR A 71 -4.75 -9.76 0.47
N PRO A 72 -4.03 -8.63 0.65
CA PRO A 72 -4.02 -7.90 1.91
C PRO A 72 -5.43 -7.53 2.38
N ALA A 73 -5.85 -8.08 3.51
CA ALA A 73 -7.23 -8.01 3.98
C ALA A 73 -7.71 -6.56 4.14
N ARG A 74 -6.88 -5.71 4.77
CA ARG A 74 -7.20 -4.30 4.99
C ARG A 74 -7.35 -3.49 3.70
N LEU A 75 -6.66 -3.90 2.64
CA LEU A 75 -6.75 -3.20 1.36
C LEU A 75 -8.11 -3.41 0.68
N ARG A 76 -8.85 -4.48 1.01
CA ARG A 76 -10.22 -4.67 0.54
C ARG A 76 -11.23 -3.66 1.10
N GLU A 77 -10.89 -3.03 2.22
CA GLU A 77 -11.79 -2.10 2.93
C GLU A 77 -11.85 -0.71 2.29
N ILE A 78 -10.97 -0.39 1.36
CA ILE A 78 -10.94 0.92 0.72
C ILE A 78 -11.61 0.89 -0.66
N HIS A 79 -12.26 1.98 -1.01
CA HIS A 79 -12.95 2.11 -2.32
C HIS A 79 -12.01 2.15 -3.53
N GLN A 80 -10.69 2.39 -3.33
CA GLN A 80 -9.68 2.31 -4.38
C GLN A 80 -8.92 0.98 -4.38
N ALA A 81 -9.45 -0.07 -3.74
CA ALA A 81 -8.82 -1.38 -3.76
C ALA A 81 -8.55 -1.83 -5.21
N PRO A 82 -7.28 -2.09 -5.57
CA PRO A 82 -6.98 -2.54 -6.93
C PRO A 82 -7.47 -3.96 -7.14
N PRO A 83 -7.97 -4.32 -8.35
CA PRO A 83 -8.47 -5.66 -8.64
C PRO A 83 -7.37 -6.72 -8.57
N PHE A 84 -6.11 -6.34 -8.66
CA PHE A 84 -4.95 -7.20 -8.51
C PHE A 84 -3.72 -6.41 -8.04
N LEU A 85 -2.73 -7.15 -7.54
CA LEU A 85 -1.41 -6.67 -7.17
C LEU A 85 -0.34 -7.58 -7.77
N PHE A 86 0.81 -7.02 -8.06
CA PHE A 86 2.05 -7.76 -8.25
C PHE A 86 2.88 -7.69 -6.97
N ALA A 87 3.39 -8.82 -6.54
CA ALA A 87 4.17 -8.98 -5.32
C ALA A 87 5.53 -9.64 -5.64
N SER A 88 6.60 -9.13 -5.05
CA SER A 88 7.91 -9.74 -4.99
C SER A 88 8.36 -9.81 -3.53
N GLY A 89 8.60 -11.02 -3.02
CA GLY A 89 8.89 -11.27 -1.61
C GLY A 89 7.73 -11.91 -0.83
N ASP A 90 7.77 -11.80 0.50
CA ASP A 90 6.85 -12.46 1.43
C ASP A 90 5.53 -11.68 1.57
N LEU A 91 4.52 -12.07 0.81
CA LEU A 91 3.18 -11.49 0.87
C LEU A 91 2.37 -12.13 2.01
N ARG A 92 1.73 -11.28 2.81
CA ARG A 92 0.85 -11.68 3.93
C ARG A 92 -0.50 -11.01 3.81
N ALA A 93 -1.58 -11.77 4.03
CA ALA A 93 -2.94 -11.23 4.06
C ALA A 93 -3.14 -10.29 5.27
N HIS A 94 -2.55 -10.64 6.41
CA HIS A 94 -2.57 -9.85 7.64
C HIS A 94 -1.14 -9.45 8.00
N ASP A 95 -0.86 -8.16 7.96
CA ASP A 95 0.45 -7.59 8.25
C ASP A 95 0.28 -6.36 9.15
N PRO A 96 0.82 -6.36 10.38
CA PRO A 96 0.72 -5.20 11.28
C PRO A 96 1.68 -4.09 10.81
N ALA A 97 1.33 -3.42 9.71
CA ALA A 97 2.20 -2.45 9.05
C ALA A 97 1.84 -1.01 9.39
N ILE A 98 2.85 -0.20 9.72
CA ILE A 98 2.73 1.24 9.95
C ILE A 98 3.49 1.97 8.84
N ALA A 99 2.81 2.90 8.16
CA ALA A 99 3.42 3.71 7.12
C ALA A 99 4.27 4.83 7.73
N VAL A 100 5.54 4.91 7.36
CA VAL A 100 6.47 5.99 7.72
C VAL A 100 6.83 6.73 6.44
N VAL A 101 6.38 7.98 6.33
CA VAL A 101 6.48 8.77 5.09
C VAL A 101 6.96 10.18 5.35
N GLY A 102 7.46 10.82 4.27
CA GLY A 102 7.85 12.21 4.41
C GLY A 102 8.47 12.84 3.17
N SER A 103 9.31 13.83 3.42
CA SER A 103 10.03 14.60 2.41
C SER A 103 11.03 13.74 1.65
N ARG A 104 11.11 13.95 0.32
CA ARG A 104 12.18 13.38 -0.51
C ARG A 104 13.52 14.08 -0.28
N ASN A 105 13.47 15.35 0.13
CA ASN A 105 14.62 16.18 0.49
C ASN A 105 14.55 16.44 2.01
N ALA A 106 14.65 15.36 2.78
CA ALA A 106 14.55 15.43 4.23
C ALA A 106 15.82 16.04 4.85
N SER A 107 15.65 16.72 5.97
CA SER A 107 16.75 17.16 6.82
C SER A 107 17.47 15.96 7.47
N ALA A 108 18.73 16.11 7.88
CA ALA A 108 19.44 15.06 8.63
C ALA A 108 18.62 14.61 9.85
N ARG A 109 18.07 15.58 10.61
CA ARG A 109 17.18 15.29 11.74
C ARG A 109 15.93 14.50 11.35
N GLY A 110 15.32 14.81 10.19
CA GLY A 110 14.17 14.06 9.69
C GLY A 110 14.53 12.61 9.35
N LEU A 111 15.69 12.38 8.75
CA LEU A 111 16.21 11.05 8.46
C LEU A 111 16.47 10.25 9.75
N ASP A 112 17.08 10.87 10.77
CA ASP A 112 17.33 10.24 12.07
C ASP A 112 16.04 9.87 12.80
N ILE A 113 15.02 10.74 12.75
CA ILE A 113 13.70 10.47 13.33
C ILE A 113 13.05 9.28 12.61
N ALA A 114 13.08 9.25 11.28
CA ALA A 114 12.50 8.16 10.50
C ALA A 114 13.19 6.82 10.80
N ALA A 115 14.52 6.82 10.89
CA ALA A 115 15.30 5.65 11.24
C ALA A 115 14.99 5.15 12.66
N SER A 116 14.91 6.06 13.64
CA SER A 116 14.59 5.70 15.02
C SER A 116 13.18 5.13 15.16
N ILE A 117 12.17 5.75 14.51
CA ILE A 117 10.80 5.22 14.46
C ILE A 117 10.80 3.83 13.86
N ALA A 118 11.43 3.64 12.69
CA ALA A 118 11.47 2.35 11.99
C ALA A 118 12.13 1.25 12.83
N THR A 119 13.27 1.56 13.49
CA THR A 119 13.96 0.62 14.38
C THR A 119 13.08 0.20 15.56
N THR A 120 12.36 1.15 16.16
CA THR A 120 11.48 0.83 17.30
C THR A 120 10.26 0.04 16.85
N LEU A 121 9.64 0.37 15.71
CA LEU A 121 8.55 -0.44 15.14
C LEU A 121 8.98 -1.90 14.94
N VAL A 122 10.18 -2.10 14.41
CA VAL A 122 10.77 -3.45 14.23
C VAL A 122 10.93 -4.17 15.57
N SER A 123 11.47 -3.49 16.59
CA SER A 123 11.64 -4.12 17.93
C SER A 123 10.32 -4.51 18.59
N GLU A 124 9.20 -3.92 18.15
CA GLU A 124 7.84 -4.24 18.59
C GLU A 124 7.12 -5.26 17.67
N GLY A 125 7.84 -5.85 16.70
CA GLY A 125 7.25 -6.81 15.76
C GLY A 125 6.35 -6.18 14.70
N VAL A 126 6.42 -4.86 14.52
CA VAL A 126 5.60 -4.08 13.57
C VAL A 126 6.33 -3.92 12.26
N THR A 127 5.64 -4.19 11.16
CA THR A 127 6.17 -4.01 9.80
C THR A 127 6.26 -2.53 9.44
N VAL A 128 7.42 -2.11 8.94
CA VAL A 128 7.62 -0.76 8.40
C VAL A 128 7.09 -0.72 6.97
N LEU A 129 6.13 0.15 6.71
CA LEU A 129 5.54 0.35 5.38
C LEU A 129 6.01 1.69 4.83
N SER A 130 6.45 1.75 3.57
CA SER A 130 6.70 3.03 2.91
C SER A 130 6.66 2.91 1.38
N GLY A 131 7.02 3.99 0.69
CA GLY A 131 6.84 4.12 -0.75
C GLY A 131 8.11 4.05 -1.58
N LEU A 132 9.24 3.70 -0.97
CA LEU A 132 10.55 3.61 -1.62
C LEU A 132 11.02 4.91 -2.31
N ALA A 133 10.48 6.07 -1.92
CA ALA A 133 10.98 7.35 -2.39
C ALA A 133 12.34 7.70 -1.73
N ALA A 134 13.04 8.67 -2.29
CA ALA A 134 14.22 9.23 -1.61
C ALA A 134 13.82 9.88 -0.27
N GLY A 135 14.78 10.10 0.62
CA GLY A 135 14.59 10.77 1.91
C GLY A 135 13.96 9.87 2.96
N ILE A 136 12.84 10.29 3.56
CA ILE A 136 12.21 9.61 4.71
C ILE A 136 11.88 8.14 4.40
N ASP A 137 11.31 7.86 3.23
CA ASP A 137 10.91 6.50 2.86
C ASP A 137 12.13 5.56 2.83
N ALA A 138 13.20 5.98 2.15
CA ALA A 138 14.43 5.18 2.06
C ALA A 138 15.09 5.00 3.44
N ALA A 139 15.13 6.05 4.27
CA ALA A 139 15.69 5.96 5.62
C ALA A 139 14.91 4.98 6.50
N ALA A 140 13.56 4.98 6.43
CA ALA A 140 12.72 4.06 7.17
C ALA A 140 12.94 2.60 6.74
N HIS A 141 12.98 2.33 5.42
CA HIS A 141 13.27 0.98 4.91
C HIS A 141 14.65 0.48 5.32
N THR A 142 15.68 1.32 5.13
CA THR A 142 17.06 0.98 5.47
C THR A 142 17.22 0.66 6.96
N ALA A 143 16.63 1.47 7.82
CA ALA A 143 16.67 1.25 9.27
C ALA A 143 15.93 -0.04 9.69
N ALA A 144 14.77 -0.31 9.08
CA ALA A 144 14.02 -1.55 9.34
C ALA A 144 14.84 -2.80 8.96
N LEU A 145 15.49 -2.80 7.79
CA LEU A 145 16.34 -3.90 7.33
C LEU A 145 17.57 -4.06 8.21
N ALA A 146 18.23 -2.95 8.61
CA ALA A 146 19.38 -2.95 9.50
C ALA A 146 19.04 -3.50 10.89
N ALA A 147 17.83 -3.25 11.38
CA ALA A 147 17.29 -3.81 12.63
C ALA A 147 16.85 -5.28 12.50
N GLY A 148 17.02 -5.91 11.35
CA GLY A 148 16.60 -7.30 11.11
C GLY A 148 15.09 -7.50 10.97
N GLY A 149 14.33 -6.40 10.81
CA GLY A 149 12.89 -6.42 10.74
C GLY A 149 12.31 -6.53 9.32
N ARG A 150 10.99 -6.64 9.28
CA ARG A 150 10.22 -6.69 8.04
C ARG A 150 9.90 -5.28 7.56
N THR A 151 10.06 -5.06 6.25
CA THR A 151 9.57 -3.84 5.60
C THR A 151 8.84 -4.16 4.30
N VAL A 152 7.84 -3.32 3.98
CA VAL A 152 7.01 -3.42 2.78
C VAL A 152 7.12 -2.13 1.99
N ALA A 153 7.54 -2.24 0.74
CA ALA A 153 7.56 -1.12 -0.18
C ALA A 153 6.39 -1.20 -1.16
N ILE A 154 5.52 -0.18 -1.16
CA ILE A 154 4.50 -0.06 -2.21
C ILE A 154 4.98 0.96 -3.22
N ILE A 155 5.20 0.51 -4.46
CA ILE A 155 5.85 1.32 -5.49
C ILE A 155 4.86 1.94 -6.48
N GLY A 156 5.23 3.10 -7.04
CA GLY A 156 4.41 3.84 -8.01
C GLY A 156 4.73 3.53 -9.47
N THR A 157 5.47 2.45 -9.71
CA THR A 157 5.87 1.93 -11.02
C THR A 157 5.48 0.47 -11.14
N GLY A 158 5.66 -0.12 -12.31
CA GLY A 158 5.61 -1.57 -12.46
C GLY A 158 6.72 -2.25 -11.66
N ILE A 159 6.47 -3.50 -11.24
CA ILE A 159 7.35 -4.24 -10.33
C ILE A 159 8.74 -4.53 -10.91
N SER A 160 8.87 -4.59 -12.25
CA SER A 160 10.17 -4.75 -12.93
C SER A 160 11.03 -3.49 -12.94
N ARG A 161 10.48 -2.34 -12.49
CA ARG A 161 11.15 -1.05 -12.53
C ARG A 161 11.73 -0.68 -11.18
N GLN A 162 12.97 -0.23 -11.17
CA GLN A 162 13.64 0.32 -9.99
C GLN A 162 13.57 1.85 -10.06
N TYR A 163 12.75 2.45 -9.19
CA TYR A 163 12.56 3.90 -9.15
C TYR A 163 12.37 4.41 -7.71
N PRO A 164 13.14 5.46 -7.31
CA PRO A 164 14.22 6.11 -8.06
C PRO A 164 15.44 5.18 -8.23
N ALA A 165 16.24 5.41 -9.26
CA ALA A 165 17.41 4.55 -9.55
C ALA A 165 18.42 4.47 -8.38
N ALA A 166 18.48 5.53 -7.57
CA ALA A 166 19.34 5.55 -6.37
C ALA A 166 18.92 4.51 -5.31
N ASN A 167 17.66 4.06 -5.30
CA ASN A 167 17.12 3.09 -4.34
C ASN A 167 17.05 1.66 -4.94
N ARG A 168 17.73 1.39 -6.06
CA ARG A 168 17.70 0.08 -6.73
C ARG A 168 18.12 -1.04 -5.78
N GLU A 169 19.27 -0.91 -5.14
CA GLU A 169 19.80 -1.95 -4.24
C GLU A 169 18.89 -2.14 -3.02
N LEU A 170 18.34 -1.05 -2.51
CA LEU A 170 17.37 -1.09 -1.41
C LEU A 170 16.09 -1.84 -1.85
N GLN A 171 15.61 -1.64 -3.08
CA GLN A 171 14.47 -2.39 -3.60
C GLN A 171 14.76 -3.89 -3.64
N TYR A 172 15.89 -4.32 -4.16
CA TYR A 172 16.29 -5.74 -4.19
C TYR A 172 16.42 -6.34 -2.79
N GLU A 173 16.97 -5.59 -1.84
CA GLU A 173 17.04 -6.05 -0.46
C GLU A 173 15.66 -6.21 0.17
N ILE A 174 14.73 -5.28 -0.10
CA ILE A 174 13.32 -5.40 0.35
C ILE A 174 12.63 -6.60 -0.31
N GLU A 175 12.84 -6.85 -1.60
CA GLU A 175 12.28 -8.02 -2.30
C GLU A 175 12.75 -9.33 -1.67
N SER A 176 14.01 -9.40 -1.24
CA SER A 176 14.60 -10.60 -0.67
C SER A 176 14.25 -10.86 0.80
N ARG A 177 14.00 -9.82 1.60
CA ARG A 177 13.83 -9.89 3.08
C ARG A 177 12.47 -9.40 3.58
N GLY A 178 11.69 -8.82 2.71
CA GLY A 178 10.40 -8.21 3.00
C GLY A 178 9.41 -8.40 1.86
N LEU A 179 8.87 -7.29 1.34
CA LEU A 179 7.91 -7.32 0.27
C LEU A 179 7.93 -6.04 -0.56
N VAL A 180 7.92 -6.17 -1.87
CA VAL A 180 7.60 -5.08 -2.80
C VAL A 180 6.25 -5.35 -3.45
N LEU A 181 5.35 -4.37 -3.43
CA LEU A 181 4.02 -4.42 -4.03
C LEU A 181 3.84 -3.33 -5.09
N SER A 182 3.16 -3.69 -6.17
CA SER A 182 2.71 -2.77 -7.21
C SER A 182 1.31 -3.11 -7.69
N GLN A 183 0.47 -2.10 -7.93
CA GLN A 183 -0.81 -2.26 -8.62
C GLN A 183 -0.72 -2.05 -10.14
N PHE A 184 0.47 -1.74 -10.65
CA PHE A 184 0.68 -1.41 -12.05
C PHE A 184 1.22 -2.60 -12.83
N TRP A 185 1.02 -2.60 -14.15
CA TRP A 185 1.64 -3.60 -15.03
C TRP A 185 3.15 -3.64 -14.81
N PRO A 186 3.80 -4.81 -14.90
CA PRO A 186 5.19 -4.98 -14.47
C PRO A 186 6.17 -3.96 -15.05
N GLU A 187 5.95 -3.51 -16.27
CA GLU A 187 6.85 -2.58 -16.96
C GLU A 187 6.37 -1.12 -16.97
N ALA A 188 5.32 -0.81 -16.21
CA ALA A 188 4.75 0.52 -16.18
C ALA A 188 5.79 1.57 -15.72
N PRO A 189 6.01 2.64 -16.51
CA PRO A 189 6.96 3.68 -16.17
C PRO A 189 6.45 4.57 -15.02
N PRO A 190 7.33 5.33 -14.35
CA PRO A 190 6.91 6.30 -13.35
C PRO A 190 6.07 7.42 -13.97
N GLN A 191 4.88 7.67 -13.41
CA GLN A 191 3.97 8.73 -13.83
C GLN A 191 3.41 9.46 -12.61
N LYS A 192 3.13 10.77 -12.72
CA LYS A 192 2.66 11.58 -11.59
C LYS A 192 1.40 10.99 -10.92
N HIS A 193 0.42 10.57 -11.72
CA HIS A 193 -0.82 10.00 -11.19
C HIS A 193 -0.61 8.65 -10.51
N SER A 194 0.36 7.83 -10.97
CA SER A 194 0.65 6.53 -10.37
C SER A 194 1.09 6.64 -8.91
N PHE A 195 1.83 7.71 -8.55
CA PHE A 195 2.23 7.93 -7.15
C PHE A 195 1.04 8.28 -6.25
N ILE A 196 0.00 8.95 -6.79
CA ILE A 196 -1.23 9.23 -6.03
C ILE A 196 -2.02 7.94 -5.84
N MET A 197 -2.18 7.12 -6.89
CA MET A 197 -2.84 5.82 -6.82
C MET A 197 -2.11 4.89 -5.84
N ARG A 198 -0.77 4.84 -5.89
CA ARG A 198 0.06 4.07 -4.96
C ARG A 198 -0.19 4.48 -3.50
N ASN A 199 -0.35 5.77 -3.24
CA ASN A 199 -0.61 6.26 -1.89
C ASN A 199 -1.94 5.73 -1.35
N ALA A 200 -2.97 5.55 -2.18
CA ALA A 200 -4.21 4.90 -1.76
C ALA A 200 -3.97 3.44 -1.33
N VAL A 201 -3.19 2.68 -2.10
CA VAL A 201 -2.81 1.32 -1.72
C VAL A 201 -2.03 1.30 -0.41
N MET A 202 -1.08 2.22 -0.23
CA MET A 202 -0.27 2.32 0.98
C MET A 202 -1.12 2.63 2.22
N SER A 203 -2.08 3.57 2.12
CA SER A 203 -2.99 3.87 3.23
C SER A 203 -4.00 2.75 3.49
N GLY A 204 -4.42 2.02 2.46
CA GLY A 204 -5.29 0.84 2.62
C GLY A 204 -4.59 -0.35 3.25
N TYR A 205 -3.31 -0.57 2.92
CA TYR A 205 -2.50 -1.64 3.49
C TYR A 205 -2.14 -1.38 4.96
N GLY A 206 -1.71 -0.14 5.26
CA GLY A 206 -1.23 0.24 6.59
C GLY A 206 -2.34 0.40 7.63
N ARG A 207 -1.98 0.23 8.90
CA ARG A 207 -2.87 0.47 10.05
C ARG A 207 -2.91 1.94 10.46
N ALA A 208 -1.79 2.65 10.28
CA ALA A 208 -1.67 4.09 10.48
C ALA A 208 -0.58 4.68 9.58
N THR A 209 -0.54 6.00 9.48
CA THR A 209 0.50 6.73 8.74
C THR A 209 1.18 7.74 9.66
N ILE A 210 2.52 7.66 9.79
CA ILE A 210 3.35 8.65 10.45
C ILE A 210 3.98 9.53 9.38
N VAL A 211 3.75 10.84 9.47
CA VAL A 211 4.40 11.85 8.62
C VAL A 211 5.52 12.51 9.42
N VAL A 212 6.76 12.16 9.07
CA VAL A 212 7.96 12.58 9.82
C VAL A 212 8.36 14.00 9.48
N GLU A 213 8.44 14.32 8.20
CA GLU A 213 8.80 15.65 7.69
C GLU A 213 8.10 15.88 6.36
N ALA A 214 7.53 17.07 6.14
CA ALA A 214 6.84 17.39 4.90
C ALA A 214 6.83 18.90 4.65
N GLY A 215 6.81 19.29 3.38
CA GLY A 215 6.53 20.66 2.96
C GLY A 215 5.08 20.82 2.46
N GLU A 216 4.70 22.06 2.13
CA GLU A 216 3.34 22.41 1.67
C GLU A 216 2.86 21.62 0.45
N GLN A 217 3.75 21.27 -0.47
CA GLN A 217 3.42 20.53 -1.70
C GLN A 217 3.96 19.09 -1.70
N SER A 218 4.20 18.52 -0.50
CA SER A 218 4.75 17.19 -0.36
C SER A 218 3.76 16.10 -0.77
N GLY A 219 4.28 15.00 -1.35
CA GLY A 219 3.52 13.76 -1.54
C GLY A 219 2.98 13.15 -0.24
N ALA A 220 3.66 13.39 0.88
CA ALA A 220 3.23 12.97 2.22
C ALA A 220 1.93 13.65 2.66
N ARG A 221 1.66 14.89 2.22
CA ARG A 221 0.35 15.55 2.39
C ARG A 221 -0.78 14.74 1.71
N ALA A 222 -0.55 14.29 0.48
CA ALA A 222 -1.53 13.47 -0.24
C ALA A 222 -1.75 12.11 0.46
N GLN A 223 -0.67 11.50 0.96
CA GLN A 223 -0.74 10.27 1.75
C GLN A 223 -1.56 10.46 3.03
N ALA A 224 -1.28 11.49 3.81
CA ALA A 224 -2.01 11.80 5.05
C ALA A 224 -3.51 12.04 4.79
N ARG A 225 -3.85 12.78 3.71
CA ARG A 225 -5.24 13.02 3.32
C ARG A 225 -5.96 11.72 2.98
N LEU A 226 -5.35 10.87 2.15
CA LEU A 226 -5.92 9.57 1.78
C LEU A 226 -6.08 8.65 3.00
N ALA A 227 -5.13 8.64 3.93
CA ALA A 227 -5.25 7.87 5.16
C ALA A 227 -6.48 8.29 5.98
N VAL A 228 -6.72 9.61 6.15
CA VAL A 228 -7.93 10.13 6.80
C VAL A 228 -9.20 9.74 6.05
N GLU A 229 -9.19 9.82 4.72
CA GLU A 229 -10.34 9.42 3.88
C GLU A 229 -10.66 7.93 4.01
N HIS A 230 -9.66 7.09 4.25
CA HIS A 230 -9.81 5.65 4.49
C HIS A 230 -10.08 5.29 5.95
N GLY A 231 -10.26 6.29 6.83
CA GLY A 231 -10.46 6.05 8.26
C GLY A 231 -9.22 5.51 8.98
N ARG A 232 -8.02 5.71 8.40
CA ARG A 232 -6.76 5.29 9.02
C ARG A 232 -6.17 6.41 9.86
N PRO A 233 -5.73 6.15 11.09
CA PRO A 233 -5.07 7.13 11.93
C PRO A 233 -3.85 7.75 11.25
N VAL A 234 -3.67 9.06 11.45
CA VAL A 234 -2.52 9.82 10.97
C VAL A 234 -1.81 10.47 12.14
N ILE A 235 -0.51 10.29 12.22
CA ILE A 235 0.36 10.87 13.23
C ILE A 235 1.26 11.88 12.52
N LEU A 236 1.10 13.16 12.85
CA LEU A 236 1.94 14.23 12.33
C LEU A 236 2.95 14.61 13.41
N THR A 237 4.23 14.72 13.06
CA THR A 237 5.19 15.32 13.98
C THR A 237 4.87 16.81 14.16
N GLU A 238 5.16 17.35 15.33
CA GLU A 238 4.94 18.76 15.65
C GLU A 238 5.60 19.68 14.62
N GLN A 239 6.80 19.33 14.14
CA GLN A 239 7.48 20.11 13.09
C GLN A 239 6.68 20.17 11.78
N VAL A 240 5.97 19.11 11.39
CA VAL A 240 5.09 19.12 10.20
C VAL A 240 3.92 20.06 10.42
N VAL A 241 3.32 20.04 11.61
CA VAL A 241 2.18 20.92 11.94
C VAL A 241 2.61 22.39 11.99
N ASN A 242 3.75 22.68 12.61
CA ASN A 242 4.26 24.04 12.71
C ASN A 242 4.66 24.65 11.36
N ALA A 243 5.20 23.83 10.46
CA ALA A 243 5.70 24.26 9.15
C ALA A 243 4.63 24.38 8.05
N ASN A 244 3.42 23.77 8.22
CA ASN A 244 2.49 23.60 7.11
C ASN A 244 1.04 23.96 7.46
N ASP A 245 0.41 24.77 6.62
CA ASP A 245 -1.01 25.15 6.75
C ASP A 245 -1.95 23.96 6.56
N TRP A 246 -1.62 23.05 5.64
CA TRP A 246 -2.42 21.84 5.42
C TRP A 246 -2.44 20.94 6.64
N ALA A 247 -1.33 20.83 7.36
CA ALA A 247 -1.22 20.01 8.55
C ALA A 247 -2.06 20.58 9.70
N ARG A 248 -1.99 21.91 9.94
CA ARG A 248 -2.86 22.60 10.91
C ARG A 248 -4.36 22.40 10.63
N LYS A 249 -4.75 22.33 9.34
CA LYS A 249 -6.14 22.02 8.96
C LYS A 249 -6.48 20.55 9.18
N LEU A 250 -5.54 19.65 8.88
CA LEU A 250 -5.76 18.20 8.97
C LEU A 250 -5.90 17.73 10.44
N VAL A 251 -5.16 18.32 11.37
CA VAL A 251 -5.25 18.02 12.81
C VAL A 251 -6.67 18.17 13.38
N LYS A 252 -7.52 18.97 12.75
CA LYS A 252 -8.93 19.13 13.14
C LYS A 252 -9.82 17.95 12.74
N ARG A 253 -9.30 16.99 11.99
CA ARG A 253 -10.05 15.82 11.53
C ARG A 253 -9.94 14.68 12.55
N PRO A 254 -11.00 13.89 12.77
CA PRO A 254 -10.94 12.70 13.61
C PRO A 254 -9.83 11.75 13.16
N GLY A 255 -9.16 11.10 14.12
CA GLY A 255 -8.09 10.14 13.85
C GLY A 255 -6.75 10.77 13.46
N VAL A 256 -6.61 12.11 13.52
CA VAL A 256 -5.34 12.80 13.31
C VAL A 256 -4.75 13.23 14.66
N HIS A 257 -3.53 12.80 14.88
CA HIS A 257 -2.78 13.02 16.12
C HIS A 257 -1.53 13.87 15.84
N VAL A 258 -1.08 14.60 16.83
CA VAL A 258 0.20 15.32 16.78
C VAL A 258 1.14 14.67 17.79
N ALA A 259 2.37 14.41 17.39
CA ALA A 259 3.40 13.89 18.27
C ALA A 259 4.55 14.89 18.39
N THR A 260 4.90 15.23 19.62
CA THR A 260 6.02 16.15 19.97
C THR A 260 7.37 15.44 19.95
N GLY A 261 7.36 14.10 20.00
CA GLY A 261 8.55 13.25 19.97
C GLY A 261 8.27 11.83 19.48
N ILE A 262 9.33 11.05 19.38
CA ILE A 262 9.28 9.67 18.90
C ILE A 262 8.45 8.81 19.86
N ASP A 263 8.66 8.94 21.16
CA ASP A 263 7.96 8.14 22.18
C ASP A 263 6.44 8.35 22.13
N GLU A 264 6.01 9.59 21.93
CA GLU A 264 4.58 9.91 21.80
C GLU A 264 4.01 9.33 20.50
N ALA A 265 4.74 9.45 19.37
CA ALA A 265 4.31 8.85 18.11
C ALA A 265 4.13 7.33 18.25
N LEU A 266 5.05 6.65 18.91
CA LEU A 266 5.00 5.21 19.15
C LEU A 266 3.91 4.83 20.17
N ALA A 267 3.66 5.65 21.18
CA ALA A 267 2.55 5.43 22.11
C ALA A 267 1.20 5.46 21.39
N ILE A 268 1.01 6.40 20.45
CA ILE A 268 -0.19 6.46 19.61
C ILE A 268 -0.29 5.21 18.72
N VAL A 269 0.81 4.76 18.12
CA VAL A 269 0.84 3.51 17.32
C VAL A 269 0.41 2.31 18.15
N ARG A 270 0.96 2.14 19.36
CA ARG A 270 0.58 1.02 20.26
C ARG A 270 -0.91 1.05 20.60
N ASP A 271 -1.46 2.23 20.88
CA ASP A 271 -2.90 2.40 21.15
C ASP A 271 -3.75 1.99 19.93
N VAL A 272 -3.35 2.38 18.71
CA VAL A 272 -4.02 1.97 17.46
C VAL A 272 -4.00 0.44 17.31
N LEU A 273 -2.85 -0.18 17.48
CA LEU A 273 -2.69 -1.62 17.32
C LEU A 273 -3.49 -2.41 18.39
N ASN A 274 -3.47 -1.94 19.62
CA ASN A 274 -4.20 -2.58 20.74
C ASN A 274 -5.73 -2.50 20.55
N ARG A 275 -6.25 -1.35 20.09
CA ARG A 275 -7.68 -1.22 19.81
C ARG A 275 -8.14 -2.15 18.70
N GLU A 276 -7.36 -2.29 17.63
CA GLU A 276 -7.70 -3.22 16.55
C GLU A 276 -7.68 -4.67 17.01
N HIS A 277 -6.69 -5.04 17.83
CA HIS A 277 -6.63 -6.38 18.41
C HIS A 277 -7.84 -6.67 19.30
N ALA A 278 -8.23 -5.73 20.16
CA ALA A 278 -9.42 -5.86 21.01
C ALA A 278 -10.72 -6.01 20.19
N VAL A 279 -10.86 -5.23 19.12
CA VAL A 279 -12.02 -5.35 18.21
C VAL A 279 -12.03 -6.70 17.49
N GLY A 280 -10.87 -7.19 17.03
CA GLY A 280 -10.73 -8.51 16.41
C GLY A 280 -11.16 -9.62 17.37
N GLN A 281 -10.68 -9.62 18.62
CA GLN A 281 -11.08 -10.59 19.65
C GLN A 281 -12.59 -10.57 19.90
N LEU A 282 -13.20 -9.40 20.04
CA LEU A 282 -14.64 -9.28 20.23
C LEU A 282 -15.45 -9.87 19.06
N LEU A 283 -14.98 -9.68 17.83
CA LEU A 283 -15.63 -10.25 16.64
C LEU A 283 -15.49 -11.77 16.61
N ASP A 284 -14.32 -12.31 16.93
CA ASP A 284 -14.08 -13.75 17.00
C ASP A 284 -14.94 -14.41 18.09
N ASP A 285 -15.07 -13.76 19.25
CA ASP A 285 -15.93 -14.21 20.35
C ASP A 285 -17.41 -14.23 19.92
N LEU A 286 -17.89 -13.20 19.20
CA LEU A 286 -19.26 -13.15 18.69
C LEU A 286 -19.55 -14.23 17.65
N VAL A 287 -18.60 -14.51 16.75
CA VAL A 287 -18.72 -15.59 15.76
C VAL A 287 -18.69 -16.96 16.43
N GLY A 288 -17.88 -17.14 17.46
CA GLY A 288 -17.80 -18.38 18.26
C GLY A 288 -19.05 -18.68 19.10
N ILE A 289 -19.88 -17.68 19.38
CA ILE A 289 -21.15 -17.83 20.12
C ILE A 289 -22.34 -18.19 19.18
N GLY A 290 -22.13 -18.23 17.86
CA GLY A 290 -23.11 -18.77 16.90
C GLY A 290 -24.35 -17.88 16.68
N LEU A 291 -24.15 -16.57 16.49
CA LEU A 291 -25.16 -15.66 15.94
C LEU A 291 -25.20 -15.70 14.44
#